data_f9f801ee6af93b482dc6ad3702e0a536
#
_entry.id   f9f801ee6af93b482dc6ad3702e0a536
#
_cell.length_a   1.000
_cell.length_b   1.000
_cell.length_c   1.000
_cell.angle_alpha   90.00
_cell.angle_beta   90.00
_cell.angle_gamma   90.00
#
_symmetry.space_group_name_H-M   'P 1'
#
loop_
_entity.id
_entity.type
_entity.pdbx_description
1 polymer ?
#
loop_
_entity_poly.entity_id
_entity_poly.type
_entity_poly.pdbx_seq_one_letter_code
_entity_poly.pdbx_strand_id
1 'polypeptide(L)'
;MRRIIELLVVMTIVINQIQFLLFSLVGIEYDPEEGSGLVALLNVSFAGICVGWVCLQELSKKACKAVQWPFFVILFVIFSFFLESLFFEKVTMASFAGKQFLLFGINAVPVIFLATYIYRHNRFDLISRNAEIIMLICTLALVLNVPAMMSATSFQQGIGGGGGHQDISYTAAFCFAINLTNILSKNTMYRYKIFLSKVFRIIYFSLLPIQAIICILGGGRGGGLLLILSFMCIIYIYSSHNFGKTLRFSVLLIIAFVCIISFSDIFSSGFGRTFDYLQGGTIDLTVNQSDIERTALREKSYVIIGDSPVIGHGLWNGLIVAGFYMHNVFLDVLIAGGILYLFVFFVIMKKVYKTTYRILQTENSMCMLLPFIIYPSTLLLFSGFYFTNSLFWFCTILTLLYSKQYVSRVKRC
;
A
#
# COMPACT_ATOMS: atom_id res chain seq x y z
N MET A 1 11.57 23.96 -8.89
CA MET A 1 11.22 23.89 -7.45
C MET A 1 9.79 23.34 -7.22
N ARG A 2 8.70 23.96 -7.70
CA ARG A 2 7.31 23.52 -7.47
C ARG A 2 7.06 22.03 -7.77
N ARG A 3 7.52 21.50 -8.91
CA ARG A 3 7.34 20.09 -9.31
C ARG A 3 8.03 19.10 -8.36
N ILE A 4 9.19 19.47 -7.83
CA ILE A 4 9.91 18.63 -6.85
C ILE A 4 9.12 18.56 -5.56
N ILE A 5 8.57 19.68 -5.09
CA ILE A 5 7.73 19.71 -3.89
C ILE A 5 6.47 18.85 -4.10
N GLU A 6 5.80 18.98 -5.26
CA GLU A 6 4.63 18.16 -5.61
C GLU A 6 4.97 16.65 -5.62
N LEU A 7 6.16 16.27 -6.10
CA LEU A 7 6.65 14.89 -6.06
C LEU A 7 6.86 14.43 -4.60
N LEU A 8 7.56 15.21 -3.77
CA LEU A 8 7.79 14.89 -2.36
C LEU A 8 6.48 14.73 -1.59
N VAL A 9 5.48 15.59 -1.86
CA VAL A 9 4.15 15.52 -1.27
C VAL A 9 3.44 14.21 -1.65
N VAL A 10 3.54 13.76 -2.90
CA VAL A 10 2.95 12.48 -3.33
C VAL A 10 3.75 11.30 -2.80
N MET A 11 5.07 11.41 -2.68
CA MET A 11 5.90 10.39 -2.04
C MET A 11 5.49 10.13 -0.60
N THR A 12 4.95 11.11 0.13
CA THR A 12 4.43 10.90 1.50
C THR A 12 3.39 9.78 1.56
N ILE A 13 2.64 9.55 0.48
CA ILE A 13 1.62 8.48 0.44
C ILE A 13 2.26 7.09 0.49
N VAL A 14 3.46 6.94 -0.10
CA VAL A 14 4.13 5.64 -0.30
C VAL A 14 5.47 5.54 0.42
N ILE A 15 5.89 6.57 1.17
CA ILE A 15 7.23 6.63 1.75
C ILE A 15 7.54 5.42 2.64
N ASN A 16 6.60 4.99 3.45
CA ASN A 16 6.77 3.85 4.35
C ASN A 16 7.03 2.53 3.61
N GLN A 17 6.55 2.43 2.38
CA GLN A 17 6.70 1.24 1.55
C GLN A 17 7.99 1.25 0.74
N ILE A 18 8.57 2.44 0.48
CA ILE A 18 9.73 2.59 -0.41
C ILE A 18 10.98 3.11 0.29
N GLN A 19 10.89 3.49 1.57
CA GLN A 19 12.01 4.11 2.30
C GLN A 19 13.26 3.22 2.32
N PHE A 20 13.12 1.90 2.45
CA PHE A 20 14.23 0.96 2.40
C PHE A 20 15.00 1.04 1.07
N LEU A 21 14.31 1.27 -0.06
CA LEU A 21 14.97 1.47 -1.35
C LEU A 21 15.75 2.77 -1.39
N LEU A 22 15.24 3.83 -0.77
CA LEU A 22 15.94 5.11 -0.71
C LEU A 22 17.21 5.00 0.11
N PHE A 23 17.16 4.30 1.25
CA PHE A 23 18.35 4.03 2.07
C PHE A 23 19.35 3.15 1.35
N SER A 24 18.90 2.11 0.67
CA SER A 24 19.75 1.23 -0.14
C SER A 24 20.49 2.01 -1.26
N LEU A 25 19.83 2.95 -1.93
CA LEU A 25 20.46 3.80 -2.97
C LEU A 25 21.57 4.68 -2.42
N VAL A 26 21.51 5.06 -1.15
CA VAL A 26 22.51 5.91 -0.48
C VAL A 26 23.55 5.07 0.26
N GLY A 27 23.42 3.73 0.28
CA GLY A 27 24.32 2.82 0.97
C GLY A 27 24.18 2.88 2.50
N ILE A 28 23.02 3.29 3.01
CA ILE A 28 22.72 3.32 4.44
C ILE A 28 22.00 2.03 4.82
N GLU A 29 22.51 1.33 5.82
CA GLU A 29 21.82 0.17 6.39
C GLU A 29 20.54 0.62 7.11
N TYR A 30 19.45 -0.05 6.78
CA TYR A 30 18.14 0.19 7.34
C TYR A 30 17.75 -0.97 8.23
N ASP A 31 17.70 -0.75 9.55
CA ASP A 31 17.16 -1.71 10.50
C ASP A 31 15.76 -1.26 10.93
N PRO A 32 14.70 -1.98 10.52
CA PRO A 32 13.33 -1.66 10.91
C PRO A 32 13.08 -1.92 12.40
N GLU A 33 13.85 -2.78 13.07
CA GLU A 33 13.65 -3.16 14.47
C GLU A 33 14.29 -2.15 15.42
N GLU A 34 15.47 -1.67 15.11
CA GLU A 34 16.16 -0.65 15.94
C GLU A 34 15.50 0.73 15.83
N GLY A 35 14.58 0.92 14.88
CA GLY A 35 13.83 2.17 14.72
C GLY A 35 14.78 3.35 14.58
N SER A 36 15.73 3.27 13.65
CA SER A 36 16.80 4.27 13.50
C SER A 36 16.17 5.67 13.48
N GLY A 37 16.73 6.59 14.28
CA GLY A 37 16.28 7.98 14.33
C GLY A 37 16.21 8.63 12.96
N LEU A 38 16.97 8.09 11.98
CA LEU A 38 16.98 8.50 10.58
C LEU A 38 15.68 8.16 9.85
N VAL A 39 15.09 6.97 10.10
CA VAL A 39 13.79 6.56 9.55
C VAL A 39 12.68 7.45 10.08
N ALA A 40 12.68 7.68 11.39
CA ALA A 40 11.72 8.58 12.04
C ALA A 40 11.87 10.00 11.47
N LEU A 41 13.10 10.51 11.35
CA LEU A 41 13.40 11.82 10.78
C LEU A 41 12.90 11.96 9.33
N LEU A 42 13.13 10.92 8.50
CA LEU A 42 12.65 10.90 7.11
C LEU A 42 11.12 11.00 7.08
N ASN A 43 10.43 10.14 7.81
CA ASN A 43 8.97 10.12 7.84
C ASN A 43 8.37 11.43 8.38
N VAL A 44 8.92 11.99 9.45
CA VAL A 44 8.51 13.29 9.99
C VAL A 44 8.77 14.42 8.99
N SER A 45 9.90 14.37 8.27
CA SER A 45 10.22 15.37 7.24
C SER A 45 9.21 15.35 6.08
N PHE A 46 8.88 14.17 5.57
CA PHE A 46 7.85 14.02 4.54
C PHE A 46 6.47 14.44 5.02
N ALA A 47 6.11 14.08 6.24
CA ALA A 47 4.87 14.51 6.88
C ALA A 47 4.80 16.04 7.00
N GLY A 48 5.87 16.68 7.48
CA GLY A 48 5.98 18.12 7.60
C GLY A 48 5.89 18.85 6.25
N ILE A 49 6.59 18.35 5.22
CA ILE A 49 6.52 18.89 3.86
C ILE A 49 5.08 18.78 3.32
N CYS A 50 4.43 17.64 3.51
CA CYS A 50 3.08 17.41 3.03
C CYS A 50 2.07 18.36 3.69
N VAL A 51 2.05 18.41 5.03
CA VAL A 51 1.14 19.28 5.79
C VAL A 51 1.42 20.74 5.50
N GLY A 52 2.68 21.17 5.53
CA GLY A 52 3.08 22.54 5.24
C GLY A 52 2.66 22.97 3.84
N TRP A 53 2.87 22.12 2.83
CA TRP A 53 2.45 22.40 1.46
C TRP A 53 0.91 22.51 1.34
N VAL A 54 0.16 21.58 1.95
CA VAL A 54 -1.32 21.63 1.95
C VAL A 54 -1.81 22.91 2.60
N CYS A 55 -1.28 23.28 3.77
CA CYS A 55 -1.63 24.53 4.46
C CYS A 55 -1.36 25.76 3.59
N LEU A 56 -0.17 25.85 2.98
CA LEU A 56 0.17 26.97 2.09
C LEU A 56 -0.76 27.05 0.88
N GLN A 57 -1.13 25.92 0.30
CA GLN A 57 -2.07 25.89 -0.83
C GLN A 57 -3.50 26.26 -0.41
N GLU A 58 -3.94 25.87 0.79
CA GLU A 58 -5.26 26.25 1.34
C GLU A 58 -5.32 27.74 1.65
N LEU A 59 -4.27 28.33 2.23
CA LEU A 59 -4.17 29.78 2.48
C LEU A 59 -4.20 30.59 1.20
N SER A 60 -3.64 30.06 0.11
CA SER A 60 -3.54 30.75 -1.19
C SER A 60 -4.82 30.65 -2.03
N LYS A 61 -5.77 29.82 -1.69
CA LYS A 61 -6.97 29.54 -2.49
C LYS A 61 -8.24 29.69 -1.66
N LYS A 62 -9.26 30.35 -2.25
CA LYS A 62 -10.61 30.34 -1.67
C LYS A 62 -11.13 28.89 -1.65
N ALA A 63 -11.52 28.44 -0.48
CA ALA A 63 -12.02 27.09 -0.29
C ALA A 63 -13.33 26.86 -1.05
N CYS A 64 -13.32 25.98 -2.06
CA CYS A 64 -14.49 25.71 -2.88
C CYS A 64 -15.57 24.89 -2.15
N LYS A 65 -15.21 24.06 -1.19
CA LYS A 65 -16.12 23.16 -0.46
C LYS A 65 -15.63 22.94 0.95
N ALA A 66 -16.47 23.15 1.95
CA ALA A 66 -16.17 22.77 3.32
C ALA A 66 -16.27 21.24 3.46
N VAL A 67 -15.17 20.59 3.84
CA VAL A 67 -15.12 19.15 4.10
C VAL A 67 -14.53 18.94 5.47
N GLN A 68 -15.37 18.65 6.44
CA GLN A 68 -14.96 18.57 7.86
C GLN A 68 -14.84 17.13 8.36
N TRP A 69 -15.61 16.19 7.81
CA TRP A 69 -15.67 14.84 8.35
C TRP A 69 -14.32 14.06 8.41
N PRO A 70 -13.34 14.25 7.50
CA PRO A 70 -12.04 13.58 7.66
C PRO A 70 -11.30 14.04 8.92
N PHE A 71 -11.49 15.27 9.34
CA PHE A 71 -10.93 15.79 10.60
C PHE A 71 -11.58 15.15 11.82
N PHE A 72 -12.88 14.82 11.74
CA PHE A 72 -13.53 14.03 12.80
C PHE A 72 -12.93 12.63 12.95
N VAL A 73 -12.47 12.01 11.87
CA VAL A 73 -11.74 10.72 11.97
C VAL A 73 -10.46 10.89 12.77
N ILE A 74 -9.67 11.94 12.47
CA ILE A 74 -8.44 12.22 13.21
C ILE A 74 -8.75 12.50 14.68
N LEU A 75 -9.73 13.36 14.94
CA LEU A 75 -10.16 13.69 16.32
C LEU A 75 -10.69 12.46 17.06
N PHE A 76 -11.45 11.59 16.39
CA PHE A 76 -11.94 10.35 16.97
C PHE A 76 -10.78 9.43 17.39
N VAL A 77 -9.78 9.26 16.54
CA VAL A 77 -8.60 8.43 16.83
C VAL A 77 -7.79 9.01 17.99
N ILE A 78 -7.60 10.33 18.01
CA ILE A 78 -6.92 11.03 19.12
C ILE A 78 -7.72 10.86 20.42
N PHE A 79 -9.02 11.12 20.36
CA PHE A 79 -9.90 11.02 21.53
C PHE A 79 -9.96 9.59 22.09
N SER A 80 -10.04 8.58 21.20
CA SER A 80 -10.05 7.18 21.62
C SER A 80 -8.78 6.79 22.35
N PHE A 81 -7.59 7.29 21.92
CA PHE A 81 -6.33 7.02 22.63
C PHE A 81 -6.34 7.58 24.05
N PHE A 82 -6.69 8.85 24.18
CA PHE A 82 -6.76 9.48 25.49
C PHE A 82 -7.86 8.88 26.37
N LEU A 83 -9.01 8.53 25.80
CA LEU A 83 -10.08 7.88 26.55
C LEU A 83 -9.63 6.52 27.08
N GLU A 84 -9.03 5.68 26.23
CA GLU A 84 -8.54 4.37 26.65
C GLU A 84 -7.38 4.48 27.66
N SER A 85 -6.54 5.51 27.57
CA SER A 85 -5.48 5.73 28.56
C SER A 85 -5.99 6.08 29.96
N LEU A 86 -7.24 6.55 30.07
CA LEU A 86 -7.88 6.80 31.37
C LEU A 86 -8.41 5.50 32.02
N PHE A 87 -8.82 4.53 31.21
CA PHE A 87 -9.41 3.28 31.69
C PHE A 87 -8.40 2.12 31.76
N PHE A 88 -7.32 2.16 30.99
CA PHE A 88 -6.33 1.10 30.89
C PHE A 88 -4.92 1.65 31.19
N GLU A 89 -4.41 1.38 32.37
CA GLU A 89 -3.10 1.88 32.87
C GLU A 89 -1.93 1.56 31.89
N LYS A 90 -2.01 0.45 31.15
CA LYS A 90 -0.98 0.03 30.20
C LYS A 90 -1.02 0.80 28.89
N VAL A 91 -2.09 1.54 28.59
CA VAL A 91 -2.21 2.39 27.38
C VAL A 91 -1.53 3.73 27.68
N THR A 92 -0.25 3.82 27.41
CA THR A 92 0.58 5.03 27.64
C THR A 92 1.33 5.40 26.36
N MET A 93 1.84 6.63 26.29
CA MET A 93 2.67 7.07 25.15
C MET A 93 3.97 6.27 25.00
N ALA A 94 4.51 5.70 26.08
CA ALA A 94 5.70 4.85 26.07
C ALA A 94 5.40 3.40 25.67
N SER A 95 4.14 2.99 25.68
CA SER A 95 3.71 1.64 25.32
C SER A 95 3.77 1.39 23.81
N PHE A 96 3.59 0.13 23.41
CA PHE A 96 3.45 -0.24 22.01
C PHE A 96 2.25 0.50 21.35
N ALA A 97 1.13 0.63 22.01
CA ALA A 97 -0.03 1.40 21.56
C ALA A 97 0.33 2.88 21.33
N GLY A 98 1.10 3.50 22.25
CA GLY A 98 1.58 4.87 22.10
C GLY A 98 2.49 5.07 20.88
N LYS A 99 3.39 4.11 20.63
CA LYS A 99 4.22 4.12 19.41
C LYS A 99 3.35 4.07 18.14
N GLN A 100 2.34 3.20 18.10
CA GLN A 100 1.41 3.11 16.96
C GLN A 100 0.55 4.38 16.82
N PHE A 101 0.15 5.00 17.91
CA PHE A 101 -0.55 6.29 17.89
C PHE A 101 0.32 7.41 17.29
N LEU A 102 1.60 7.50 17.66
CA LEU A 102 2.54 8.46 17.07
C LEU A 102 2.74 8.17 15.56
N LEU A 103 2.89 6.91 15.19
CA LEU A 103 3.00 6.52 13.77
C LEU A 103 1.73 6.84 12.98
N PHE A 104 0.53 6.73 13.57
CA PHE A 104 -0.70 7.23 12.94
C PHE A 104 -0.60 8.74 12.67
N GLY A 105 -0.12 9.52 13.63
CA GLY A 105 0.09 10.97 13.48
C GLY A 105 1.04 11.31 12.33
N ILE A 106 2.13 10.56 12.18
CA ILE A 106 3.16 10.82 11.17
C ILE A 106 2.73 10.30 9.79
N ASN A 107 2.10 9.13 9.71
CA ASN A 107 1.87 8.44 8.45
C ASN A 107 0.46 8.66 7.89
N ALA A 108 -0.57 8.65 8.74
CA ALA A 108 -1.97 8.72 8.30
C ALA A 108 -2.48 10.17 8.22
N VAL A 109 -2.20 10.98 9.23
CA VAL A 109 -2.72 12.36 9.30
C VAL A 109 -2.32 13.19 8.07
N PRO A 110 -1.04 13.25 7.64
CA PRO A 110 -0.64 14.03 6.46
C PRO A 110 -1.37 13.63 5.19
N VAL A 111 -1.57 12.33 4.98
CA VAL A 111 -2.23 11.83 3.77
C VAL A 111 -3.75 11.99 3.81
N ILE A 112 -4.36 12.08 5.00
CA ILE A 112 -5.77 12.47 5.17
C ILE A 112 -5.96 13.94 4.75
N PHE A 113 -5.05 14.83 5.17
CA PHE A 113 -5.02 16.23 4.73
C PHE A 113 -4.84 16.32 3.21
N LEU A 114 -3.89 15.58 2.64
CA LEU A 114 -3.63 15.55 1.21
C LEU A 114 -4.83 15.03 0.41
N ALA A 115 -5.47 13.94 0.84
CA ALA A 115 -6.66 13.40 0.20
C ALA A 115 -7.81 14.42 0.20
N THR A 116 -8.00 15.14 1.31
CA THR A 116 -9.00 16.19 1.45
C THR A 116 -8.70 17.36 0.50
N TYR A 117 -7.45 17.80 0.42
CA TYR A 117 -6.99 18.84 -0.51
C TYR A 117 -7.23 18.45 -1.97
N ILE A 118 -6.81 17.23 -2.36
CA ILE A 118 -6.99 16.72 -3.73
C ILE A 118 -8.47 16.72 -4.12
N TYR A 119 -9.34 16.25 -3.23
CA TYR A 119 -10.77 16.25 -3.46
C TYR A 119 -11.35 17.67 -3.60
N ARG A 120 -11.02 18.58 -2.68
CA ARG A 120 -11.54 19.96 -2.66
C ARG A 120 -11.19 20.74 -3.92
N HIS A 121 -9.95 20.57 -4.40
CA HIS A 121 -9.40 21.32 -5.53
C HIS A 121 -9.39 20.53 -6.84
N ASN A 122 -9.94 19.30 -6.85
CA ASN A 122 -9.94 18.39 -8.00
C ASN A 122 -8.54 18.17 -8.59
N ARG A 123 -7.52 17.98 -7.71
CA ARG A 123 -6.10 17.91 -8.07
C ARG A 123 -5.58 16.48 -8.17
N PHE A 124 -6.38 15.54 -8.72
CA PHE A 124 -5.93 14.16 -8.94
C PHE A 124 -4.78 14.06 -9.96
N ASP A 125 -4.59 15.12 -10.76
CA ASP A 125 -3.43 15.27 -11.64
C ASP A 125 -2.08 15.11 -10.90
N LEU A 126 -2.01 15.51 -9.63
CA LEU A 126 -0.82 15.35 -8.79
C LEU A 126 -0.44 13.87 -8.65
N ILE A 127 -1.42 13.00 -8.36
CA ILE A 127 -1.19 11.57 -8.20
C ILE A 127 -0.77 10.94 -9.53
N SER A 128 -1.55 11.17 -10.58
CA SER A 128 -1.31 10.55 -11.89
C SER A 128 0.05 10.90 -12.48
N ARG A 129 0.52 12.14 -12.29
CA ARG A 129 1.83 12.59 -12.77
C ARG A 129 2.99 11.99 -11.98
N ASN A 130 2.88 12.01 -10.66
CA ASN A 130 3.99 11.67 -9.80
C ASN A 130 4.09 10.17 -9.54
N ALA A 131 2.98 9.41 -9.59
CA ALA A 131 3.00 7.95 -9.50
C ALA A 131 3.91 7.31 -10.56
N GLU A 132 3.92 7.86 -11.78
CA GLU A 132 4.77 7.38 -12.88
C GLU A 132 6.26 7.61 -12.57
N ILE A 133 6.61 8.77 -12.03
CA ILE A 133 8.00 9.08 -11.63
C ILE A 133 8.43 8.17 -10.48
N ILE A 134 7.58 8.02 -9.47
CA ILE A 134 7.82 7.15 -8.31
C ILE A 134 8.06 5.70 -8.78
N MET A 135 7.20 5.20 -9.67
CA MET A 135 7.34 3.87 -10.26
C MET A 135 8.70 3.69 -10.95
N LEU A 136 9.15 4.68 -11.76
CA LEU A 136 10.44 4.61 -12.44
C LEU A 136 11.62 4.63 -11.46
N ILE A 137 11.58 5.52 -10.46
CA ILE A 137 12.62 5.59 -9.41
C ILE A 137 12.68 4.28 -8.63
N CYS A 138 11.54 3.76 -8.17
CA CYS A 138 11.49 2.51 -7.44
C CYS A 138 11.96 1.32 -8.29
N THR A 139 11.55 1.25 -9.57
CA THR A 139 11.99 0.17 -10.45
C THR A 139 13.51 0.23 -10.69
N LEU A 140 14.08 1.44 -10.88
CA LEU A 140 15.52 1.61 -11.02
C LEU A 140 16.24 1.15 -9.74
N ALA A 141 15.77 1.57 -8.58
CA ALA A 141 16.32 1.17 -7.29
C ALA A 141 16.26 -0.34 -7.09
N LEU A 142 15.13 -0.97 -7.44
CA LEU A 142 14.97 -2.43 -7.37
C LEU A 142 15.96 -3.14 -8.29
N VAL A 143 16.13 -2.69 -9.53
CA VAL A 143 17.08 -3.28 -10.49
C VAL A 143 18.52 -3.18 -9.98
N LEU A 144 18.91 -2.05 -9.42
CA LEU A 144 20.26 -1.85 -8.84
C LEU A 144 20.52 -2.79 -7.64
N ASN A 145 19.48 -3.23 -6.94
CA ASN A 145 19.58 -4.16 -5.82
C ASN A 145 19.53 -5.65 -6.21
N VAL A 146 19.25 -5.99 -7.48
CA VAL A 146 19.18 -7.40 -7.94
C VAL A 146 20.45 -8.18 -7.63
N PRO A 147 21.69 -7.66 -7.85
CA PRO A 147 22.90 -8.41 -7.52
C PRO A 147 23.01 -8.76 -6.03
N ALA A 148 22.63 -7.84 -5.13
CA ALA A 148 22.63 -8.09 -3.70
C ALA A 148 21.57 -9.16 -3.32
N MET A 149 20.41 -9.14 -3.97
CA MET A 149 19.36 -10.16 -3.78
C MET A 149 19.83 -11.54 -4.21
N MET A 150 20.59 -11.65 -5.30
CA MET A 150 21.08 -12.92 -5.82
C MET A 150 22.25 -13.47 -5.00
N SER A 151 23.06 -12.62 -4.36
CA SER A 151 24.18 -13.00 -3.52
C SER A 151 23.81 -13.33 -2.07
N ALA A 152 22.60 -12.99 -1.63
CA ALA A 152 22.14 -13.24 -0.27
C ALA A 152 22.03 -14.76 -0.02
N THR A 153 22.82 -15.27 0.91
CA THR A 153 22.87 -16.69 1.27
C THR A 153 21.67 -17.15 2.10
N SER A 154 20.94 -16.21 2.68
CA SER A 154 19.68 -16.48 3.39
C SER A 154 18.62 -15.44 3.04
N PHE A 155 17.37 -15.90 2.93
CA PHE A 155 16.23 -15.04 2.67
C PHE A 155 15.89 -14.06 3.81
N GLN A 156 16.53 -14.20 4.96
CA GLN A 156 16.38 -13.28 6.10
C GLN A 156 17.39 -12.14 6.06
N GLN A 157 18.51 -12.32 5.35
CA GLN A 157 19.44 -11.21 5.08
C GLN A 157 18.77 -10.29 4.06
N GLY A 158 18.22 -9.21 4.53
CA GLY A 158 17.71 -8.15 3.67
C GLY A 158 18.76 -7.66 2.69
N ILE A 159 18.35 -6.95 1.68
CA ILE A 159 19.27 -6.14 0.86
C ILE A 159 20.03 -5.26 1.85
N GLY A 160 21.31 -5.04 1.60
CA GLY A 160 22.06 -4.02 2.35
C GLY A 160 21.24 -2.72 2.38
N GLY A 161 20.66 -2.41 3.54
CA GLY A 161 19.62 -1.41 3.68
C GLY A 161 18.39 -1.89 4.46
N GLY A 162 18.39 -3.17 4.95
CA GLY A 162 17.40 -3.66 5.91
C GLY A 162 15.98 -3.90 5.38
N GLY A 163 15.74 -3.70 4.07
CA GLY A 163 14.46 -4.04 3.45
C GLY A 163 14.29 -5.55 3.36
N GLY A 164 13.28 -6.11 4.02
CA GLY A 164 12.98 -7.52 3.93
C GLY A 164 12.58 -7.95 2.52
N HIS A 165 12.75 -9.22 2.19
CA HIS A 165 12.32 -9.80 0.91
C HIS A 165 10.87 -9.49 0.57
N GLN A 166 10.00 -9.39 1.58
CA GLN A 166 8.60 -9.04 1.40
C GLN A 166 8.44 -7.63 0.83
N ASP A 167 9.19 -6.64 1.35
CA ASP A 167 9.08 -5.24 0.92
C ASP A 167 9.49 -5.07 -0.53
N ILE A 168 10.52 -5.80 -0.98
CA ILE A 168 10.96 -5.85 -2.36
C ILE A 168 9.85 -6.39 -3.25
N SER A 169 9.29 -7.54 -2.88
CA SER A 169 8.24 -8.22 -3.63
C SER A 169 6.98 -7.36 -3.74
N TYR A 170 6.54 -6.75 -2.64
CA TYR A 170 5.40 -5.83 -2.64
C TYR A 170 5.66 -4.58 -3.47
N THR A 171 6.83 -3.98 -3.35
CA THR A 171 7.16 -2.75 -4.08
C THR A 171 7.29 -3.01 -5.58
N ALA A 172 7.89 -4.15 -5.98
CA ALA A 172 7.97 -4.55 -7.38
C ALA A 172 6.57 -4.80 -7.98
N ALA A 173 5.69 -5.49 -7.25
CA ALA A 173 4.30 -5.69 -7.66
C ALA A 173 3.50 -4.37 -7.76
N PHE A 174 3.76 -3.42 -6.88
CA PHE A 174 3.15 -2.09 -6.94
C PHE A 174 3.64 -1.31 -8.17
N CYS A 175 4.94 -1.32 -8.44
CA CYS A 175 5.50 -0.73 -9.66
C CYS A 175 4.91 -1.36 -10.93
N PHE A 176 4.76 -2.68 -10.94
CA PHE A 176 4.10 -3.41 -12.03
C PHE A 176 2.65 -2.95 -12.22
N ALA A 177 1.89 -2.81 -11.14
CA ALA A 177 0.50 -2.37 -11.20
C ALA A 177 0.36 -0.95 -11.76
N ILE A 178 1.21 0.00 -11.35
CA ILE A 178 1.24 1.37 -11.88
C ILE A 178 1.62 1.35 -13.37
N ASN A 179 2.64 0.58 -13.73
CA ASN A 179 3.13 0.47 -15.11
C ASN A 179 2.07 -0.11 -16.04
N LEU A 180 1.45 -1.23 -15.65
CA LEU A 180 0.37 -1.88 -16.40
C LEU A 180 -0.83 -0.94 -16.58
N THR A 181 -1.20 -0.22 -15.52
CA THR A 181 -2.27 0.79 -15.58
C THR A 181 -1.93 1.90 -16.58
N ASN A 182 -0.69 2.40 -16.60
CA ASN A 182 -0.23 3.41 -17.56
C ASN A 182 -0.30 2.94 -19.01
N ILE A 183 -0.01 1.68 -19.26
CA ILE A 183 -0.07 1.09 -20.62
C ILE A 183 -1.51 0.94 -21.09
N LEU A 184 -2.41 0.46 -20.23
CA LEU A 184 -3.76 0.08 -20.60
C LEU A 184 -4.78 1.21 -20.55
N SER A 185 -4.62 2.17 -19.61
CA SER A 185 -5.62 3.21 -19.33
C SER A 185 -5.82 4.23 -20.44
N LYS A 186 -4.93 4.32 -21.43
CA LYS A 186 -4.92 5.37 -22.46
C LYS A 186 -5.03 6.80 -21.92
N ASN A 187 -4.83 6.99 -20.61
CA ASN A 187 -4.88 8.31 -20.02
C ASN A 187 -3.65 9.10 -20.42
N THR A 188 -3.84 10.11 -21.26
CA THR A 188 -2.77 11.03 -21.68
C THR A 188 -2.87 12.39 -20.98
N MET A 189 -4.01 12.69 -20.38
CA MET A 189 -4.38 14.03 -19.95
C MET A 189 -3.47 14.57 -18.84
N TYR A 190 -3.04 13.71 -17.92
CA TYR A 190 -2.26 14.11 -16.74
C TYR A 190 -0.79 13.66 -16.77
N ARG A 191 -0.37 12.96 -17.82
CA ARG A 191 1.00 12.48 -17.95
C ARG A 191 1.94 13.54 -18.52
N TYR A 192 3.22 13.50 -18.19
CA TYR A 192 4.21 14.32 -18.83
C TYR A 192 4.37 13.91 -20.30
N LYS A 193 4.50 14.91 -21.20
CA LYS A 193 4.61 14.67 -22.65
C LYS A 193 5.76 13.72 -23.01
N ILE A 194 6.87 13.79 -22.29
CA ILE A 194 8.04 12.94 -22.50
C ILE A 194 7.68 11.45 -22.32
N PHE A 195 6.86 11.11 -21.36
CA PHE A 195 6.44 9.75 -21.06
C PHE A 195 5.41 9.18 -22.06
N LEU A 196 4.85 10.03 -22.90
CA LEU A 196 3.95 9.62 -23.98
C LEU A 196 4.70 9.26 -25.28
N SER A 197 6.01 9.45 -25.33
CA SER A 197 6.83 9.15 -26.49
C SER A 197 6.87 7.64 -26.81
N LYS A 198 7.19 7.30 -28.06
CA LYS A 198 7.34 5.89 -28.49
C LYS A 198 8.44 5.17 -27.70
N VAL A 199 9.53 5.88 -27.37
CA VAL A 199 10.66 5.34 -26.59
C VAL A 199 10.20 4.94 -25.20
N PHE A 200 9.51 5.82 -24.47
CA PHE A 200 8.99 5.48 -23.15
C PHE A 200 7.94 4.38 -23.19
N ARG A 201 7.16 4.28 -24.26
CA ARG A 201 6.24 3.14 -24.43
C ARG A 201 7.00 1.82 -24.49
N ILE A 202 8.10 1.75 -25.24
CA ILE A 202 8.94 0.55 -25.30
C ILE A 202 9.53 0.27 -23.91
N ILE A 203 10.07 1.29 -23.22
CA ILE A 203 10.60 1.15 -21.86
C ILE A 203 9.55 0.55 -20.93
N TYR A 204 8.33 1.06 -20.91
CA TYR A 204 7.26 0.54 -20.04
C TYR A 204 6.91 -0.91 -20.32
N PHE A 205 6.85 -1.30 -21.61
CA PHE A 205 6.64 -2.70 -21.96
C PHE A 205 7.80 -3.59 -21.49
N SER A 206 9.05 -3.14 -21.60
CA SER A 206 10.23 -3.87 -21.15
C SER A 206 10.33 -3.94 -19.62
N LEU A 207 9.86 -2.93 -18.91
CA LEU A 207 9.87 -2.92 -17.45
C LEU A 207 8.85 -3.90 -16.82
N LEU A 208 7.75 -4.23 -17.50
CA LEU A 208 6.75 -5.14 -16.93
C LEU A 208 7.33 -6.52 -16.56
N PRO A 209 7.99 -7.25 -17.46
CA PRO A 209 8.60 -8.52 -17.10
C PRO A 209 9.70 -8.36 -16.04
N ILE A 210 10.50 -7.29 -16.08
CA ILE A 210 11.53 -7.02 -15.08
C ILE A 210 10.91 -6.86 -13.69
N GLN A 211 9.87 -6.05 -13.57
CA GLN A 211 9.14 -5.84 -12.30
C GLN A 211 8.51 -7.14 -11.78
N ALA A 212 7.93 -7.94 -12.67
CA ALA A 212 7.36 -9.24 -12.30
C ALA A 212 8.45 -10.22 -11.81
N ILE A 213 9.59 -10.28 -12.50
CA ILE A 213 10.73 -11.12 -12.11
C ILE A 213 11.26 -10.69 -10.74
N ILE A 214 11.49 -9.40 -10.51
CA ILE A 214 11.98 -8.90 -9.22
C ILE A 214 10.98 -9.21 -8.10
N CYS A 215 9.67 -9.10 -8.36
CA CYS A 215 8.63 -9.48 -7.41
C CYS A 215 8.76 -10.94 -6.98
N ILE A 216 9.04 -11.84 -7.91
CA ILE A 216 9.21 -13.27 -7.66
C ILE A 216 10.53 -13.55 -6.95
N LEU A 217 11.64 -12.97 -7.41
CA LEU A 217 12.95 -13.08 -6.77
C LEU A 217 12.93 -12.62 -5.32
N GLY A 218 12.13 -11.61 -5.00
CA GLY A 218 11.91 -11.20 -3.62
C GLY A 218 11.25 -12.26 -2.74
N GLY A 219 10.63 -13.30 -3.31
CA GLY A 219 10.09 -14.47 -2.57
C GLY A 219 8.97 -14.16 -1.58
N GLY A 220 8.43 -12.95 -1.57
CA GLY A 220 7.31 -12.55 -0.71
C GLY A 220 5.98 -13.08 -1.25
N ARG A 221 5.35 -14.05 -0.56
CA ARG A 221 4.04 -14.64 -0.96
C ARG A 221 2.96 -13.58 -1.18
N GLY A 222 2.91 -12.58 -0.31
CA GLY A 222 1.96 -11.47 -0.43
C GLY A 222 2.22 -10.58 -1.64
N GLY A 223 3.50 -10.36 -2.01
CA GLY A 223 3.88 -9.64 -3.23
C GLY A 223 3.48 -10.39 -4.50
N GLY A 224 3.69 -11.70 -4.54
CA GLY A 224 3.22 -12.55 -5.65
C GLY A 224 1.69 -12.51 -5.81
N LEU A 225 0.95 -12.58 -4.71
CA LEU A 225 -0.50 -12.44 -4.74
C LEU A 225 -0.92 -11.03 -5.19
N LEU A 226 -0.25 -9.98 -4.72
CA LEU A 226 -0.48 -8.61 -5.17
C LEU A 226 -0.26 -8.46 -6.68
N LEU A 227 0.79 -9.09 -7.23
CA LEU A 227 1.07 -9.10 -8.67
C LEU A 227 -0.10 -9.70 -9.44
N ILE A 228 -0.55 -10.89 -9.02
CA ILE A 228 -1.67 -11.61 -9.67
C ILE A 228 -2.96 -10.80 -9.56
N LEU A 229 -3.32 -10.33 -8.37
CA LEU A 229 -4.54 -9.54 -8.16
C LEU A 229 -4.51 -8.24 -8.96
N SER A 230 -3.36 -7.55 -8.98
CA SER A 230 -3.20 -6.33 -9.77
C SER A 230 -3.39 -6.60 -11.26
N PHE A 231 -2.77 -7.67 -11.77
CA PHE A 231 -2.92 -8.09 -13.16
C PHE A 231 -4.39 -8.36 -13.50
N MET A 232 -5.06 -9.20 -12.71
CA MET A 232 -6.46 -9.58 -12.93
C MET A 232 -7.41 -8.38 -12.86
N CYS A 233 -7.30 -7.54 -11.82
CA CYS A 233 -8.17 -6.39 -11.63
C CYS A 233 -7.98 -5.33 -12.73
N ILE A 234 -6.73 -5.02 -13.10
CA ILE A 234 -6.42 -4.02 -14.12
C ILE A 234 -6.94 -4.49 -15.48
N ILE A 235 -6.70 -5.76 -15.82
CA ILE A 235 -7.21 -6.35 -17.05
C ILE A 235 -8.74 -6.35 -17.05
N TYR A 236 -9.40 -6.79 -16.00
CA TYR A 236 -10.84 -6.80 -15.89
C TYR A 236 -11.46 -5.42 -16.16
N ILE A 237 -10.92 -4.37 -15.54
CA ILE A 237 -11.44 -3.02 -15.69
C ILE A 237 -11.23 -2.49 -17.11
N TYR A 238 -10.04 -2.71 -17.69
CA TYR A 238 -9.71 -2.17 -19.01
C TYR A 238 -10.14 -3.06 -20.18
N SER A 239 -10.44 -4.35 -19.97
CA SER A 239 -10.97 -5.25 -21.00
C SER A 239 -12.39 -4.86 -21.40
N SER A 240 -13.18 -4.30 -20.50
CA SER A 240 -14.53 -3.81 -20.81
C SER A 240 -14.53 -2.74 -21.91
N HIS A 241 -13.41 -2.05 -22.12
CA HIS A 241 -13.28 -0.98 -23.12
C HIS A 241 -12.62 -1.43 -24.43
N ASN A 242 -11.86 -2.53 -24.45
CA ASN A 242 -11.16 -3.04 -25.66
C ASN A 242 -10.73 -4.51 -25.49
N PHE A 243 -11.68 -5.40 -25.32
CA PHE A 243 -11.45 -6.81 -25.03
C PHE A 243 -10.37 -7.47 -25.90
N GLY A 244 -10.43 -7.32 -27.22
CA GLY A 244 -9.50 -7.98 -28.14
C GLY A 244 -8.04 -7.52 -27.99
N LYS A 245 -7.80 -6.22 -27.71
CA LYS A 245 -6.44 -5.69 -27.48
C LYS A 245 -5.90 -6.13 -26.13
N THR A 246 -6.74 -6.06 -25.11
CA THR A 246 -6.37 -6.44 -23.74
C THR A 246 -6.09 -7.94 -23.67
N LEU A 247 -6.91 -8.77 -24.32
CA LEU A 247 -6.69 -10.22 -24.39
C LEU A 247 -5.36 -10.57 -25.07
N ARG A 248 -5.07 -9.98 -26.24
CA ARG A 248 -3.80 -10.21 -26.95
C ARG A 248 -2.60 -9.80 -26.11
N PHE A 249 -2.69 -8.65 -25.44
CA PHE A 249 -1.65 -8.19 -24.54
C PHE A 249 -1.46 -9.12 -23.35
N SER A 250 -2.54 -9.59 -22.73
CA SER A 250 -2.49 -10.54 -21.62
C SER A 250 -1.84 -11.85 -22.01
N VAL A 251 -2.20 -12.40 -23.16
CA VAL A 251 -1.62 -13.63 -23.70
C VAL A 251 -0.13 -13.44 -23.95
N LEU A 252 0.29 -12.35 -24.59
CA LEU A 252 1.69 -12.06 -24.84
C LEU A 252 2.50 -11.91 -23.55
N LEU A 253 1.93 -11.24 -22.55
CA LEU A 253 2.58 -11.08 -21.25
C LEU A 253 2.72 -12.43 -20.52
N ILE A 254 1.70 -13.26 -20.52
CA ILE A 254 1.74 -14.62 -19.94
C ILE A 254 2.79 -15.47 -20.66
N ILE A 255 2.81 -15.45 -21.98
CA ILE A 255 3.80 -16.20 -22.78
C ILE A 255 5.22 -15.72 -22.44
N ALA A 256 5.46 -14.39 -22.44
CA ALA A 256 6.76 -13.84 -22.08
C ALA A 256 7.17 -14.25 -20.67
N PHE A 257 6.25 -14.23 -19.73
CA PHE A 257 6.48 -14.62 -18.34
C PHE A 257 6.80 -16.12 -18.21
N VAL A 258 6.04 -16.99 -18.89
CA VAL A 258 6.29 -18.43 -18.93
C VAL A 258 7.64 -18.74 -19.59
N CYS A 259 8.00 -18.08 -20.70
CA CYS A 259 9.30 -18.24 -21.34
C CYS A 259 10.45 -17.86 -20.39
N ILE A 260 10.34 -16.72 -19.70
CA ILE A 260 11.38 -16.27 -18.75
C ILE A 260 11.55 -17.29 -17.63
N ILE A 261 10.45 -17.82 -17.07
CA ILE A 261 10.47 -18.84 -16.02
C ILE A 261 11.11 -20.13 -16.53
N SER A 262 10.74 -20.59 -17.72
CA SER A 262 11.21 -21.85 -18.29
C SER A 262 12.72 -21.87 -18.56
N PHE A 263 13.35 -20.72 -18.71
CA PHE A 263 14.78 -20.60 -19.01
C PHE A 263 15.68 -20.32 -17.77
N SER A 264 15.14 -20.31 -16.56
CA SER A 264 15.94 -19.89 -15.41
C SER A 264 15.80 -20.85 -14.22
N ASP A 265 16.86 -21.63 -13.98
CA ASP A 265 17.05 -22.47 -12.78
C ASP A 265 17.04 -21.64 -11.48
N ILE A 266 17.23 -20.33 -11.59
CA ILE A 266 17.21 -19.35 -10.49
C ILE A 266 15.83 -19.28 -9.83
N PHE A 267 14.76 -19.60 -10.57
CA PHE A 267 13.39 -19.53 -10.08
C PHE A 267 12.95 -20.73 -9.22
N SER A 268 13.72 -21.83 -9.22
CA SER A 268 13.35 -23.03 -8.45
C SER A 268 13.24 -22.76 -6.95
N SER A 269 14.09 -21.90 -6.39
CA SER A 269 14.08 -21.58 -4.96
C SER A 269 12.97 -20.57 -4.55
N GLY A 270 12.64 -19.59 -5.40
CA GLY A 270 11.58 -18.61 -5.13
C GLY A 270 10.19 -19.16 -5.44
N PHE A 271 10.04 -19.87 -6.56
CA PHE A 271 8.80 -20.52 -6.96
C PHE A 271 8.47 -21.76 -6.13
N GLY A 272 9.47 -22.55 -5.73
CA GLY A 272 9.27 -23.74 -4.90
C GLY A 272 8.40 -23.40 -3.70
N ARG A 273 8.70 -22.33 -2.97
CA ARG A 273 7.92 -21.91 -1.80
C ARG A 273 6.49 -21.51 -2.10
N THR A 274 6.24 -20.86 -3.25
CA THR A 274 4.89 -20.43 -3.63
C THR A 274 4.07 -21.59 -4.17
N PHE A 275 4.71 -22.50 -4.90
CA PHE A 275 4.07 -23.69 -5.45
C PHE A 275 3.84 -24.78 -4.41
N ASP A 276 4.76 -25.01 -3.48
CA ASP A 276 4.58 -25.95 -2.37
C ASP A 276 3.35 -25.56 -1.53
N TYR A 277 3.11 -24.28 -1.35
CA TYR A 277 1.91 -23.77 -0.70
C TYR A 277 0.64 -24.04 -1.52
N LEU A 278 0.69 -23.91 -2.85
CA LEU A 278 -0.48 -24.13 -3.74
C LEU A 278 -0.76 -25.62 -3.97
N GLN A 279 0.24 -26.48 -3.87
CA GLN A 279 0.08 -27.92 -4.07
C GLN A 279 -0.37 -28.66 -2.81
N GLY A 280 -0.63 -27.96 -1.70
CA GLY A 280 -1.07 -28.58 -0.45
C GLY A 280 -0.03 -29.53 0.16
N GLY A 281 1.25 -29.36 -0.21
CA GLY A 281 2.37 -30.04 0.42
C GLY A 281 2.31 -29.75 1.92
N THR A 282 2.48 -30.76 2.75
CA THR A 282 2.65 -30.61 4.19
C THR A 282 3.82 -29.64 4.38
N ILE A 283 3.47 -28.41 4.77
CA ILE A 283 4.46 -27.38 5.08
C ILE A 283 5.33 -28.01 6.13
N ASP A 284 6.59 -28.25 5.78
CA ASP A 284 7.57 -28.67 6.78
C ASP A 284 7.77 -27.47 7.69
N LEU A 285 6.94 -27.40 8.74
CA LEU A 285 6.86 -26.30 9.72
C LEU A 285 8.22 -26.07 10.40
N THR A 286 9.12 -27.03 10.28
CA THR A 286 10.48 -26.96 10.83
C THR A 286 11.41 -26.01 10.05
N VAL A 287 11.04 -25.60 8.83
CA VAL A 287 11.94 -24.88 7.90
C VAL A 287 11.70 -23.36 7.88
N ASN A 288 10.54 -22.84 8.34
CA ASN A 288 10.24 -21.41 8.25
C ASN A 288 9.84 -20.81 9.62
N GLN A 289 10.80 -20.24 10.33
CA GLN A 289 10.57 -19.54 11.61
C GLN A 289 9.46 -18.48 11.50
N SER A 290 9.37 -17.76 10.40
CA SER A 290 8.31 -16.75 10.18
C SER A 290 6.90 -17.35 10.07
N ASP A 291 6.74 -18.61 9.62
CA ASP A 291 5.44 -19.27 9.54
C ASP A 291 5.03 -19.84 10.92
N ILE A 292 5.99 -20.27 11.71
CA ILE A 292 5.79 -20.69 13.11
C ILE A 292 5.32 -19.48 13.92
N GLU A 293 6.01 -18.36 13.82
CA GLU A 293 5.65 -17.13 14.52
C GLU A 293 4.25 -16.62 14.13
N ARG A 294 3.90 -16.64 12.84
CA ARG A 294 2.56 -16.27 12.38
C ARG A 294 1.47 -17.24 12.83
N THR A 295 1.78 -18.53 12.94
CA THR A 295 0.83 -19.51 13.44
C THR A 295 0.59 -19.29 14.93
N ALA A 296 1.65 -19.10 15.71
CA ALA A 296 1.54 -18.76 17.14
C ALA A 296 0.77 -17.45 17.37
N LEU A 297 1.01 -16.41 16.56
CA LEU A 297 0.25 -15.15 16.62
C LEU A 297 -1.23 -15.37 16.30
N ARG A 298 -1.54 -16.24 15.34
CA ARG A 298 -2.92 -16.56 14.96
C ARG A 298 -3.65 -17.33 16.06
N GLU A 299 -3.01 -18.33 16.66
CA GLU A 299 -3.56 -19.08 17.79
C GLU A 299 -3.79 -18.13 18.98
N LYS A 300 -2.82 -17.30 19.32
CA LYS A 300 -2.97 -16.27 20.34
C LYS A 300 -4.16 -15.34 20.04
N SER A 301 -4.34 -14.93 18.79
CA SER A 301 -5.44 -14.06 18.41
C SER A 301 -6.80 -14.68 18.62
N TYR A 302 -6.96 -15.99 18.37
CA TYR A 302 -8.23 -16.68 18.59
C TYR A 302 -8.61 -16.72 20.07
N VAL A 303 -7.63 -16.91 20.98
CA VAL A 303 -7.87 -16.85 22.41
C VAL A 303 -8.34 -15.45 22.82
N ILE A 304 -7.61 -14.41 22.39
CA ILE A 304 -7.94 -13.00 22.72
C ILE A 304 -9.33 -12.63 22.18
N ILE A 305 -9.67 -13.01 20.95
CA ILE A 305 -11.00 -12.77 20.37
C ILE A 305 -12.07 -13.50 21.15
N GLY A 306 -11.79 -14.75 21.61
CA GLY A 306 -12.70 -15.53 22.42
C GLY A 306 -13.09 -14.88 23.75
N ASP A 307 -12.18 -14.12 24.35
CA ASP A 307 -12.43 -13.40 25.62
C ASP A 307 -13.40 -12.21 25.46
N SER A 308 -13.43 -11.57 24.29
CA SER A 308 -14.34 -10.44 24.01
C SER A 308 -14.77 -10.39 22.55
N PRO A 309 -15.61 -11.34 22.07
CA PRO A 309 -15.89 -11.49 20.64
C PRO A 309 -16.80 -10.39 20.06
N VAL A 310 -17.63 -9.74 20.86
CA VAL A 310 -18.63 -8.80 20.37
C VAL A 310 -18.10 -7.37 20.29
N ILE A 311 -17.46 -6.88 21.36
CA ILE A 311 -17.02 -5.48 21.49
C ILE A 311 -15.50 -5.32 21.43
N GLY A 312 -14.73 -6.44 21.43
CA GLY A 312 -13.28 -6.42 21.46
C GLY A 312 -12.68 -5.87 22.76
N HIS A 313 -11.40 -5.55 22.71
CA HIS A 313 -10.61 -5.10 23.86
C HIS A 313 -10.33 -3.59 23.88
N GLY A 314 -10.83 -2.84 22.91
CA GLY A 314 -10.47 -1.44 22.69
C GLY A 314 -9.47 -1.28 21.55
N LEU A 315 -9.47 -0.10 20.93
CA LEU A 315 -8.67 0.20 19.76
C LEU A 315 -7.16 0.14 20.04
N TRP A 316 -6.77 0.65 21.18
CA TRP A 316 -5.38 0.77 21.64
C TRP A 316 -5.02 -0.28 22.67
N ASN A 317 -5.96 -0.59 23.59
CA ASN A 317 -5.77 -1.65 24.56
C ASN A 317 -5.68 -3.02 23.90
N GLY A 318 -6.39 -3.25 22.79
CA GLY A 318 -6.24 -4.47 21.99
C GLY A 318 -4.80 -4.73 21.53
N LEU A 319 -4.03 -3.68 21.20
CA LEU A 319 -2.61 -3.80 20.86
C LEU A 319 -1.75 -4.18 22.07
N ILE A 320 -2.11 -3.70 23.27
CA ILE A 320 -1.41 -4.06 24.51
C ILE A 320 -1.68 -5.51 24.89
N VAL A 321 -2.94 -5.96 24.81
CA VAL A 321 -3.34 -7.34 25.11
C VAL A 321 -2.69 -8.32 24.12
N ALA A 322 -2.67 -7.97 22.86
CA ALA A 322 -2.02 -8.76 21.82
C ALA A 322 -0.48 -8.75 21.92
N GLY A 323 0.11 -7.63 22.37
CA GLY A 323 1.55 -7.40 22.44
C GLY A 323 2.16 -7.00 21.09
N PHE A 324 1.44 -7.21 20.00
CA PHE A 324 1.83 -6.87 18.63
C PHE A 324 0.59 -6.78 17.72
N TYR A 325 0.71 -6.33 16.46
CA TYR A 325 -0.37 -6.44 15.48
C TYR A 325 -0.31 -7.81 14.77
N MET A 326 -1.46 -8.34 14.35
CA MET A 326 -1.60 -9.74 13.90
C MET A 326 -1.18 -9.98 12.44
N HIS A 327 -0.64 -8.99 11.75
CA HIS A 327 -0.37 -9.06 10.30
C HIS A 327 -1.57 -9.46 9.44
N ASN A 328 -2.77 -9.29 9.99
CA ASN A 328 -4.03 -9.57 9.31
C ASN A 328 -5.09 -8.60 9.81
N VAL A 329 -5.56 -7.73 8.92
CA VAL A 329 -6.50 -6.67 9.27
C VAL A 329 -7.79 -7.16 9.92
N PHE A 330 -8.26 -8.35 9.55
CA PHE A 330 -9.49 -8.90 10.14
C PHE A 330 -9.29 -9.30 11.60
N LEU A 331 -8.14 -9.90 11.92
CA LEU A 331 -7.80 -10.25 13.30
C LEU A 331 -7.55 -8.98 14.13
N ASP A 332 -6.83 -8.01 13.59
CA ASP A 332 -6.58 -6.74 14.26
C ASP A 332 -7.89 -5.99 14.57
N VAL A 333 -8.83 -5.97 13.62
CA VAL A 333 -10.14 -5.35 13.78
C VAL A 333 -11.01 -6.10 14.80
N LEU A 334 -10.98 -7.44 14.79
CA LEU A 334 -11.71 -8.27 15.76
C LEU A 334 -11.17 -8.09 17.18
N ILE A 335 -9.85 -8.04 17.36
CA ILE A 335 -9.24 -7.80 18.67
C ILE A 335 -9.62 -6.40 19.19
N ALA A 336 -9.57 -5.39 18.29
CA ALA A 336 -9.85 -4.01 18.66
C ALA A 336 -11.30 -3.77 19.06
N GLY A 337 -12.26 -4.23 18.27
CA GLY A 337 -13.67 -3.86 18.48
C GLY A 337 -14.68 -4.99 18.20
N GLY A 338 -14.22 -6.25 18.20
CA GLY A 338 -15.07 -7.42 18.01
C GLY A 338 -15.79 -7.43 16.68
N ILE A 339 -16.86 -8.21 16.64
CA ILE A 339 -17.68 -8.39 15.44
C ILE A 339 -18.39 -7.09 15.03
N LEU A 340 -18.67 -6.19 15.97
CA LEU A 340 -19.30 -4.89 15.67
C LEU A 340 -18.36 -4.02 14.84
N TYR A 341 -17.10 -3.94 15.21
CA TYR A 341 -16.13 -3.15 14.44
C TYR A 341 -15.82 -3.81 13.09
N LEU A 342 -15.73 -5.13 13.05
CA LEU A 342 -15.56 -5.86 11.79
C LEU A 342 -16.73 -5.58 10.82
N PHE A 343 -17.96 -5.55 11.31
CA PHE A 343 -19.13 -5.21 10.49
C PHE A 343 -19.01 -3.78 9.91
N VAL A 344 -18.68 -2.79 10.76
CA VAL A 344 -18.48 -1.41 10.33
C VAL A 344 -17.35 -1.32 9.31
N PHE A 345 -16.23 -2.01 9.55
CA PHE A 345 -15.11 -2.08 8.62
C PHE A 345 -15.54 -2.62 7.25
N PHE A 346 -16.29 -3.72 7.20
CA PHE A 346 -16.80 -4.26 5.92
C PHE A 346 -17.75 -3.30 5.20
N VAL A 347 -18.63 -2.61 5.92
CA VAL A 347 -19.54 -1.60 5.33
C VAL A 347 -18.72 -0.47 4.69
N ILE A 348 -17.68 0.03 5.37
CA ILE A 348 -16.79 1.06 4.86
C ILE A 348 -16.05 0.55 3.63
N MET A 349 -15.41 -0.62 3.70
CA MET A 349 -14.64 -1.17 2.59
C MET A 349 -15.50 -1.49 1.38
N LYS A 350 -16.70 -2.05 1.57
CA LYS A 350 -17.69 -2.24 0.49
C LYS A 350 -17.99 -0.92 -0.21
N LYS A 351 -18.17 0.16 0.54
CA LYS A 351 -18.43 1.49 -0.01
C LYS A 351 -17.21 2.02 -0.77
N VAL A 352 -16.00 1.84 -0.24
CA VAL A 352 -14.74 2.20 -0.89
C VAL A 352 -14.61 1.48 -2.23
N TYR A 353 -14.69 0.16 -2.26
CA TYR A 353 -14.52 -0.62 -3.49
C TYR A 353 -15.61 -0.32 -4.53
N LYS A 354 -16.88 -0.22 -4.11
CA LYS A 354 -17.98 0.14 -5.00
C LYS A 354 -17.79 1.53 -5.61
N THR A 355 -17.34 2.49 -4.83
CA THR A 355 -17.10 3.86 -5.33
C THR A 355 -15.91 3.89 -6.26
N THR A 356 -14.80 3.21 -5.92
CA THR A 356 -13.63 3.09 -6.79
C THR A 356 -14.01 2.50 -8.15
N TYR A 357 -14.71 1.39 -8.15
CA TYR A 357 -15.17 0.76 -9.39
C TYR A 357 -15.97 1.74 -10.28
N ARG A 358 -16.91 2.48 -9.68
CA ARG A 358 -17.69 3.50 -10.40
C ARG A 358 -16.82 4.62 -10.95
N ILE A 359 -15.87 5.13 -10.15
CA ILE A 359 -14.93 6.17 -10.59
C ILE A 359 -14.14 5.70 -11.80
N LEU A 360 -13.59 4.48 -11.75
CA LEU A 360 -12.77 3.92 -12.82
C LEU A 360 -13.56 3.67 -14.12
N GLN A 361 -14.86 3.40 -14.02
CA GLN A 361 -15.72 3.25 -15.19
C GLN A 361 -16.11 4.60 -15.84
N THR A 362 -16.14 5.68 -15.08
CA THR A 362 -16.61 6.98 -15.56
C THR A 362 -15.47 7.98 -15.82
N GLU A 363 -14.37 7.89 -15.11
CA GLU A 363 -13.28 8.87 -15.14
C GLU A 363 -11.92 8.20 -15.35
N ASN A 364 -11.55 8.02 -16.62
CA ASN A 364 -10.24 7.44 -16.98
C ASN A 364 -9.04 8.24 -16.44
N SER A 365 -9.24 9.52 -16.13
CA SER A 365 -8.23 10.37 -15.50
C SER A 365 -7.81 9.92 -14.10
N MET A 366 -8.65 9.14 -13.42
CA MET A 366 -8.42 8.63 -12.07
C MET A 366 -7.91 7.17 -12.05
N CYS A 367 -7.39 6.67 -13.17
CA CYS A 367 -6.92 5.29 -13.31
C CYS A 367 -5.88 4.87 -12.26
N MET A 368 -5.03 5.80 -11.79
CA MET A 368 -4.03 5.53 -10.75
C MET A 368 -4.62 5.20 -9.38
N LEU A 369 -5.90 5.45 -9.17
CA LEU A 369 -6.58 5.03 -7.94
C LEU A 369 -6.60 3.50 -7.79
N LEU A 370 -6.60 2.76 -8.91
CA LEU A 370 -6.66 1.30 -8.89
C LEU A 370 -5.44 0.64 -8.23
N PRO A 371 -4.18 0.85 -8.71
CA PRO A 371 -3.01 0.29 -8.05
C PRO A 371 -2.87 0.78 -6.60
N PHE A 372 -3.26 2.03 -6.32
CA PHE A 372 -3.19 2.61 -4.98
C PHE A 372 -4.17 1.98 -3.99
N ILE A 373 -5.28 1.39 -4.44
CA ILE A 373 -6.24 0.65 -3.59
C ILE A 373 -5.87 -0.82 -3.49
N ILE A 374 -5.48 -1.48 -4.58
CA ILE A 374 -5.16 -2.91 -4.56
C ILE A 374 -3.97 -3.17 -3.64
N TYR A 375 -2.94 -2.31 -3.67
CA TYR A 375 -1.75 -2.48 -2.87
C TYR A 375 -2.04 -2.57 -1.37
N PRO A 376 -2.62 -1.56 -0.70
CA PRO A 376 -2.89 -1.64 0.73
C PRO A 376 -3.91 -2.72 1.08
N SER A 377 -4.88 -3.00 0.19
CA SER A 377 -5.86 -4.05 0.40
C SER A 377 -5.22 -5.43 0.48
N THR A 378 -4.21 -5.70 -0.35
CA THR A 378 -3.47 -6.96 -0.31
C THR A 378 -2.46 -6.98 0.83
N LEU A 379 -1.72 -5.88 1.03
CA LEU A 379 -0.72 -5.78 2.09
C LEU A 379 -1.32 -6.07 3.47
N LEU A 380 -2.46 -5.47 3.78
CA LEU A 380 -3.12 -5.57 5.08
C LEU A 380 -3.72 -6.96 5.38
N LEU A 381 -3.81 -7.83 4.39
CA LEU A 381 -4.21 -9.23 4.60
C LEU A 381 -3.06 -10.10 5.13
N PHE A 382 -1.79 -9.71 4.87
CA PHE A 382 -0.64 -10.57 5.12
C PHE A 382 0.50 -9.87 5.87
N SER A 383 0.47 -8.53 5.94
CA SER A 383 1.55 -7.74 6.55
C SER A 383 1.06 -6.32 6.85
N GLY A 384 1.72 -5.66 7.78
CA GLY A 384 1.43 -4.27 8.13
C GLY A 384 0.22 -4.09 9.04
N PHE A 385 0.07 -2.87 9.52
CA PHE A 385 -1.00 -2.46 10.41
C PHE A 385 -1.80 -1.31 9.79
N TYR A 386 -3.13 -1.43 9.72
CA TYR A 386 -3.98 -0.50 8.98
C TYR A 386 -3.94 0.94 9.52
N PHE A 387 -3.71 1.13 10.83
CA PHE A 387 -3.60 2.47 11.42
C PHE A 387 -2.41 3.25 10.91
N THR A 388 -1.28 2.60 10.68
CA THR A 388 -0.04 3.26 10.26
C THR A 388 0.17 3.24 8.75
N ASN A 389 -0.72 2.60 7.99
CA ASN A 389 -0.61 2.51 6.54
C ASN A 389 -1.13 3.78 5.85
N SER A 390 -0.22 4.63 5.40
CA SER A 390 -0.52 5.90 4.72
C SER A 390 -1.39 5.71 3.47
N LEU A 391 -1.07 4.71 2.66
CA LEU A 391 -1.78 4.46 1.40
C LEU A 391 -3.23 4.00 1.64
N PHE A 392 -3.45 3.19 2.68
CA PHE A 392 -4.79 2.77 3.09
C PHE A 392 -5.66 3.98 3.48
N TRP A 393 -5.15 4.88 4.32
CA TRP A 393 -5.88 6.07 4.74
C TRP A 393 -6.12 7.03 3.58
N PHE A 394 -5.10 7.27 2.76
CA PHE A 394 -5.23 8.11 1.58
C PHE A 394 -6.38 7.63 0.67
N CYS A 395 -6.35 6.37 0.27
CA CYS A 395 -7.34 5.80 -0.64
C CYS A 395 -8.74 5.75 -0.04
N THR A 396 -8.85 5.34 1.23
CA THR A 396 -10.13 5.26 1.94
C THR A 396 -10.79 6.62 2.03
N ILE A 397 -10.07 7.64 2.52
CA ILE A 397 -10.60 8.99 2.67
C ILE A 397 -10.95 9.60 1.31
N LEU A 398 -10.04 9.54 0.33
CA LEU A 398 -10.26 10.09 -0.99
C LEU A 398 -11.51 9.50 -1.65
N THR A 399 -11.63 8.17 -1.63
CA THR A 399 -12.75 7.46 -2.25
C THR A 399 -14.07 7.77 -1.55
N LEU A 400 -14.08 7.82 -0.22
CA LEU A 400 -15.28 8.17 0.54
C LEU A 400 -15.74 9.62 0.28
N LEU A 401 -14.80 10.55 0.08
CA LEU A 401 -15.11 11.93 -0.32
C LEU A 401 -15.79 11.97 -1.69
N TYR A 402 -15.25 11.26 -2.66
CA TYR A 402 -15.88 11.16 -3.99
C TYR A 402 -17.23 10.46 -3.97
N SER A 403 -17.48 9.53 -3.04
CA SER A 403 -18.76 8.83 -2.95
C SER A 403 -19.96 9.79 -2.76
N LYS A 404 -19.79 10.89 -2.04
CA LYS A 404 -20.81 11.91 -1.83
C LYS A 404 -21.15 12.67 -3.11
N GLN A 405 -20.19 12.92 -3.96
CA GLN A 405 -20.35 13.63 -5.22
C GLN A 405 -21.15 12.82 -6.25
N TYR A 406 -20.90 11.50 -6.32
CA TYR A 406 -21.64 10.60 -7.21
C TYR A 406 -23.09 10.46 -6.81
N VAL A 407 -23.39 10.34 -5.51
CA VAL A 407 -24.78 10.28 -5.02
C VAL A 407 -25.55 11.57 -5.36
N SER A 408 -24.91 12.73 -5.32
CA SER A 408 -25.56 14.02 -5.67
C SER A 408 -25.81 14.20 -7.17
N ARG A 409 -24.95 13.63 -8.03
CA ARG A 409 -25.16 13.66 -9.49
C ARG A 409 -26.32 12.74 -9.93
N VAL A 410 -26.37 11.52 -9.38
CA VAL A 410 -27.44 10.54 -9.71
C VAL A 410 -28.83 11.03 -9.24
N LYS A 411 -28.92 11.84 -8.19
CA LYS A 411 -30.19 12.43 -7.73
C LYS A 411 -30.66 13.63 -8.56
N ARG A 412 -29.81 14.14 -9.47
CA ARG A 412 -30.14 15.29 -10.34
C ARG A 412 -30.46 14.88 -11.79
N CYS A 413 -30.24 13.62 -12.13
CA CYS A 413 -30.72 12.96 -13.35
C CYS A 413 -31.95 12.13 -13.07
#